data_d389cfebb970c4201e7c36d86cb55c74
#
_entry.id   d389cfebb970c4201e7c36d86cb55c74
#
_cell.length_a   1.000
_cell.length_b   1.000
_cell.length_c   1.000
_cell.angle_alpha   90.00
_cell.angle_beta   90.00
_cell.angle_gamma   90.00
#
_symmetry.space_group_name_H-M   'P 1'
#
loop_
_entity.id
_entity.type
_entity.pdbx_description
1 polymer ?
#
loop_
_entity_poly.entity_id
_entity_poly.type
_entity_poly.pdbx_seq_one_letter_code
_entity_poly.pdbx_strand_id
1 'polypeptide(L)'
;MRLGISPQAEQDIEAIGDYIAQDNPVRALSFTEELYQQCLLIAESPVIYRERPELGQSIRSCAYGRYLNVFSVLDTEVRIERLLHGSRDIIRLFTELDAAPEPPDSP
;
A
#
# COMPACT_ATOMS: atom_id res chain seq x y z
N MET A 1 -14.45 1.35 9.90
CA MET A 1 -13.35 1.75 10.77
C MET A 1 -12.71 3.03 10.23
N ARG A 2 -12.04 3.76 11.08
CA ARG A 2 -11.29 4.94 10.65
C ARG A 2 -10.13 4.51 9.77
N LEU A 3 -9.80 5.34 8.80
CA LEU A 3 -8.67 5.09 7.91
C LEU A 3 -7.50 5.99 8.29
N GLY A 4 -6.33 5.39 8.53
CA GLY A 4 -5.09 6.11 8.67
C GLY A 4 -4.14 5.67 7.57
N ILE A 5 -3.33 6.58 7.07
CA ILE A 5 -2.33 6.26 6.06
C ILE A 5 -0.98 6.72 6.59
N SER A 6 -0.04 5.78 6.70
CA SER A 6 1.27 6.11 7.25
C SER A 6 2.03 7.06 6.34
N PRO A 7 3.00 7.83 6.87
CA PRO A 7 3.83 8.69 6.03
C PRO A 7 4.56 7.90 4.94
N GLN A 8 5.00 6.69 5.24
CA GLN A 8 5.68 5.85 4.27
C GLN A 8 4.73 5.42 3.15
N ALA A 9 3.48 5.08 3.49
CA ALA A 9 2.48 4.73 2.48
C ALA A 9 2.14 5.92 1.59
N GLU A 10 2.05 7.12 2.17
CA GLU A 10 1.85 8.34 1.37
C GLU A 10 2.99 8.54 0.38
N GLN A 11 4.22 8.32 0.82
CA GLN A 11 5.39 8.43 -0.05
C GLN A 11 5.39 7.34 -1.11
N ASP A 12 4.94 6.14 -0.77
CA ASP A 12 4.82 5.05 -1.74
C ASP A 12 3.83 5.44 -2.85
N ILE A 13 2.69 6.00 -2.50
CA ILE A 13 1.67 6.40 -3.48
C ILE A 13 2.22 7.50 -4.39
N GLU A 14 2.93 8.47 -3.82
CA GLU A 14 3.54 9.54 -4.59
C GLU A 14 4.59 8.99 -5.55
N ALA A 15 5.44 8.07 -5.10
CA ALA A 15 6.45 7.45 -5.95
C ALA A 15 5.82 6.64 -7.09
N ILE A 16 4.73 5.93 -6.81
CA ILE A 16 4.00 5.17 -7.82
C ILE A 16 3.45 6.13 -8.88
N GLY A 17 2.84 7.23 -8.45
CA GLY A 17 2.32 8.23 -9.37
C GLY A 17 3.40 8.84 -10.25
N ASP A 18 4.53 9.20 -9.64
CA ASP A 18 5.65 9.79 -10.38
C ASP A 18 6.21 8.83 -11.42
N TYR A 19 6.30 7.55 -11.07
CA TYR A 19 6.77 6.53 -12.01
C TYR A 19 5.84 6.40 -13.22
N ILE A 20 4.54 6.30 -12.97
CA ILE A 20 3.56 6.17 -14.06
C ILE A 20 3.55 7.42 -14.92
N ALA A 21 3.70 8.60 -14.29
CA ALA A 21 3.65 9.87 -14.98
C ALA A 21 4.78 10.06 -16.00
N GLN A 22 5.88 9.31 -15.87
CA GLN A 22 6.95 9.35 -16.86
C GLN A 22 6.44 9.00 -18.25
N ASP A 23 5.50 8.07 -18.33
CA ASP A 23 4.94 7.61 -19.61
C ASP A 23 3.51 8.10 -19.82
N ASN A 24 2.74 8.26 -18.77
CA ASN A 24 1.31 8.54 -18.89
C ASN A 24 0.80 9.36 -17.70
N PRO A 25 0.91 10.71 -17.77
CA PRO A 25 0.48 11.57 -16.67
C PRO A 25 -1.01 11.44 -16.32
N VAL A 26 -1.85 11.23 -17.32
CA VAL A 26 -3.29 11.07 -17.07
C VAL A 26 -3.55 9.80 -16.28
N ARG A 27 -2.89 8.70 -16.66
CA ARG A 27 -3.05 7.43 -15.95
C ARG A 27 -2.48 7.53 -14.54
N ALA A 28 -1.41 8.31 -14.34
CA ALA A 28 -0.84 8.50 -13.00
C ALA A 28 -1.89 9.08 -12.06
N LEU A 29 -2.63 10.09 -12.51
CA LEU A 29 -3.68 10.71 -11.69
C LEU A 29 -4.80 9.73 -11.37
N SER A 30 -5.30 9.02 -12.37
CA SER A 30 -6.39 8.08 -12.15
C SER A 30 -5.96 6.90 -11.28
N PHE A 31 -4.74 6.41 -11.45
CA PHE A 31 -4.25 5.28 -10.69
C PHE A 31 -4.05 5.61 -9.21
N THR A 32 -3.46 6.76 -8.91
CA THR A 32 -3.30 7.19 -7.51
C THR A 32 -4.65 7.40 -6.84
N GLU A 33 -5.61 7.94 -7.56
CA GLU A 33 -6.96 8.08 -7.03
C GLU A 33 -7.59 6.72 -6.74
N GLU A 34 -7.39 5.74 -7.62
CA GLU A 34 -7.87 4.37 -7.41
C GLU A 34 -7.23 3.75 -6.16
N LEU A 35 -5.95 4.02 -5.91
CA LEU A 35 -5.28 3.52 -4.71
C LEU A 35 -5.91 4.09 -3.44
N TYR A 36 -6.23 5.38 -3.42
CA TYR A 36 -6.93 5.98 -2.28
C TYR A 36 -8.32 5.39 -2.11
N GLN A 37 -9.05 5.17 -3.20
CA GLN A 37 -10.36 4.55 -3.14
C GLN A 37 -10.27 3.12 -2.58
N GLN A 38 -9.25 2.38 -2.96
CA GLN A 38 -9.02 1.06 -2.40
C GLN A 38 -8.80 1.13 -0.89
N CYS A 39 -8.05 2.12 -0.41
CA CYS A 39 -7.84 2.30 1.02
C CYS A 39 -9.16 2.50 1.76
N LEU A 40 -10.07 3.29 1.18
CA LEU A 40 -11.38 3.49 1.78
C LEU A 40 -12.20 2.20 1.82
N LEU A 41 -12.16 1.42 0.75
CA LEU A 41 -12.84 0.12 0.70
C LEU A 41 -12.29 -0.84 1.75
N ILE A 42 -10.97 -0.86 1.92
CA ILE A 42 -10.34 -1.68 2.96
C ILE A 42 -10.86 -1.29 4.34
N ALA A 43 -10.97 0.00 4.61
CA ALA A 43 -11.43 0.48 5.91
C ALA A 43 -12.89 0.10 6.19
N GLU A 44 -13.70 -0.10 5.15
CA GLU A 44 -15.10 -0.51 5.34
C GLU A 44 -15.22 -1.94 5.84
N SER A 45 -14.36 -2.85 5.37
CA SER A 45 -14.43 -4.27 5.73
C SER A 45 -13.04 -4.90 5.76
N PRO A 46 -12.19 -4.48 6.69
CA PRO A 46 -10.79 -4.90 6.66
C PRO A 46 -10.59 -6.41 6.88
N VAL A 47 -11.51 -7.05 7.58
CA VAL A 47 -11.33 -8.45 7.96
C VAL A 47 -11.59 -9.45 6.84
N ILE A 48 -12.12 -9.00 5.70
CA ILE A 48 -12.31 -9.89 4.56
C ILE A 48 -11.02 -10.14 3.79
N TYR A 49 -9.96 -9.37 4.07
CA TYR A 49 -8.71 -9.48 3.35
C TYR A 49 -7.76 -10.46 4.03
N ARG A 50 -6.78 -10.94 3.26
CA ARG A 50 -5.87 -12.00 3.68
C ARG A 50 -4.97 -11.57 4.83
N GLU A 51 -4.91 -12.38 5.88
CA GLU A 51 -3.94 -12.20 6.96
C GLU A 51 -2.54 -12.54 6.48
N ARG A 52 -1.57 -11.79 6.97
CA ARG A 52 -0.16 -11.96 6.63
C ARG A 52 0.65 -12.07 7.92
N PRO A 53 0.54 -13.19 8.65
CA PRO A 53 1.24 -13.34 9.94
C PRO A 53 2.76 -13.28 9.78
N GLU A 54 3.29 -13.61 8.62
CA GLU A 54 4.72 -13.52 8.35
C GLU A 54 5.21 -12.07 8.36
N LEU A 55 4.33 -11.08 8.18
CA LEU A 55 4.68 -9.68 8.20
C LEU A 55 4.48 -9.04 9.57
N GLY A 56 3.68 -9.66 10.42
CA GLY A 56 3.43 -9.15 11.75
C GLY A 56 2.02 -9.44 12.22
N GLN A 57 1.80 -9.16 13.50
CA GLN A 57 0.51 -9.35 14.12
C GLN A 57 -0.49 -8.33 13.60
N SER A 58 -1.70 -8.78 13.30
CA SER A 58 -2.79 -7.92 12.80
C SER A 58 -2.51 -7.30 11.43
N ILE A 59 -1.57 -7.85 10.68
CA ILE A 59 -1.24 -7.37 9.34
C ILE A 59 -2.03 -8.16 8.31
N ARG A 60 -2.59 -7.43 7.35
CA ARG A 60 -3.33 -7.99 6.22
C ARG A 60 -2.84 -7.33 4.94
N SER A 61 -3.20 -7.90 3.80
CA SER A 61 -2.83 -7.32 2.53
C SER A 61 -3.91 -7.51 1.48
N CYS A 62 -3.86 -6.63 0.49
CA CYS A 62 -4.79 -6.64 -0.64
C CYS A 62 -4.02 -6.19 -1.88
N ALA A 63 -4.11 -6.97 -2.95
CA ALA A 63 -3.44 -6.62 -4.19
C ALA A 63 -4.27 -5.59 -4.98
N TYR A 64 -3.59 -4.66 -5.64
CA TYR A 64 -4.19 -3.76 -6.59
C TYR A 64 -3.24 -3.58 -7.76
N GLY A 65 -3.61 -4.10 -8.91
CA GLY A 65 -2.69 -4.13 -10.04
C GLY A 65 -1.43 -4.90 -9.66
N ARG A 66 -0.28 -4.28 -9.87
CA ARG A 66 1.02 -4.88 -9.55
C ARG A 66 1.47 -4.58 -8.12
N TYR A 67 0.66 -3.89 -7.35
CA TYR A 67 1.04 -3.43 -6.02
C TYR A 67 0.30 -4.20 -4.94
N LEU A 68 0.92 -4.25 -3.79
CA LEU A 68 0.36 -4.88 -2.61
C LEU A 68 0.15 -3.81 -1.55
N ASN A 69 -1.09 -3.65 -1.14
CA ASN A 69 -1.45 -2.75 -0.05
C ASN A 69 -1.35 -3.53 1.25
N VAL A 70 -0.41 -3.15 2.10
CA VAL A 70 -0.16 -3.81 3.38
C VAL A 70 -0.68 -2.92 4.49
N PHE A 71 -1.56 -3.45 5.33
CA PHE A 71 -2.21 -2.63 6.35
C PHE A 71 -2.37 -3.39 7.67
N SER A 72 -2.50 -2.60 8.75
CA SER A 72 -2.78 -3.11 10.09
C SER A 72 -4.24 -2.89 10.42
N VAL A 73 -4.83 -3.85 11.12
CA VAL A 73 -6.20 -3.72 11.64
C VAL A 73 -6.08 -3.51 13.15
N LEU A 74 -6.36 -2.29 13.58
CA LEU A 74 -6.30 -1.90 14.99
C LEU A 74 -7.73 -1.86 15.54
N ASP A 75 -7.89 -1.59 16.84
CA ASP A 75 -9.21 -1.66 17.47
C ASP A 75 -10.26 -0.79 16.78
N THR A 76 -9.89 0.45 16.45
CA THR A 76 -10.82 1.42 15.87
C THR A 76 -10.37 1.98 14.54
N GLU A 77 -9.23 1.51 14.02
CA GLU A 77 -8.61 2.10 12.86
C GLU A 77 -7.97 1.02 11.98
N VAL A 78 -8.06 1.23 10.69
CA VAL A 78 -7.22 0.52 9.71
C VAL A 78 -6.10 1.48 9.33
N ARG A 79 -4.88 1.03 9.44
CA ARG A 79 -3.74 1.85 9.08
C ARG A 79 -3.03 1.25 7.87
N ILE A 80 -2.99 1.99 6.78
CA ILE A 80 -2.25 1.59 5.59
C ILE A 80 -0.77 1.80 5.90
N GLU A 81 0.00 0.71 5.91
CA GLU A 81 1.40 0.75 6.30
C GLU A 81 2.31 0.99 5.11
N ARG A 82 2.12 0.25 4.03
CA ARG A 82 2.95 0.37 2.83
C ARG A 82 2.16 -0.02 1.59
N LEU A 83 2.55 0.55 0.45
CA LEU A 83 2.14 0.06 -0.87
C LEU A 83 3.40 -0.33 -1.62
N LEU A 84 3.58 -1.63 -1.84
CA LEU A 84 4.83 -2.18 -2.37
C LEU A 84 4.56 -2.91 -3.67
N HIS A 85 5.52 -2.86 -4.58
CA HIS A 85 5.42 -3.63 -5.82
C HIS A 85 5.47 -5.12 -5.46
N GLY A 86 4.55 -5.91 -6.01
CA GLY A 86 4.39 -7.32 -5.63
C GLY A 86 5.57 -8.21 -6.00
N SER A 87 6.47 -7.75 -6.90
CA SER A 87 7.67 -8.51 -7.26
C SER A 87 8.81 -8.33 -6.25
N ARG A 88 8.67 -7.42 -5.29
CA ARG A 88 9.70 -7.14 -4.29
C ARG A 88 9.70 -8.19 -3.20
N ASP A 89 10.80 -8.24 -2.45
CA ASP A 89 10.87 -9.02 -1.21
C ASP A 89 10.06 -8.28 -0.14
N ILE A 90 8.78 -8.59 -0.10
CA ILE A 90 7.83 -7.88 0.75
C ILE A 90 8.18 -8.00 2.22
N ILE A 91 8.61 -9.19 2.66
CA ILE A 91 8.94 -9.40 4.06
C ILE A 91 10.08 -8.47 4.47
N ARG A 92 11.16 -8.47 3.69
CA ARG A 92 12.32 -7.62 4.00
C ARG A 92 11.98 -6.15 3.95
N LEU A 93 11.28 -5.71 2.89
CA LEU A 93 10.95 -4.30 2.74
C LEU A 93 10.02 -3.81 3.83
N PHE A 94 9.05 -4.64 4.22
CA PHE A 94 8.09 -4.24 5.24
C PHE A 94 8.72 -4.14 6.62
N THR A 95 9.70 -4.99 6.92
CA THR A 95 10.35 -5.01 8.23
C THR A 95 11.45 -3.97 8.37
N GLU A 96 11.89 -3.32 7.30
CA GLU A 96 12.85 -2.22 7.35
C GLU A 96 12.09 -0.91 7.61
N LEU A 97 11.78 -0.66 8.89
CA LEU A 97 10.89 0.43 9.29
C LEU A 97 11.35 1.81 8.87
N ASP A 98 12.66 2.04 8.80
CA ASP A 98 13.22 3.34 8.47
C ASP A 98 13.67 3.44 7.02
N ALA A 99 13.40 2.43 6.22
CA ALA A 99 13.78 2.45 4.81
C ALA A 99 12.96 3.50 4.05
N ALA A 100 13.62 4.27 3.19
CA ALA A 100 12.91 5.16 2.31
C ALA A 100 12.06 4.35 1.32
N PRO A 101 10.92 4.88 0.87
CA PRO A 101 10.13 4.20 -0.15
C PRO A 101 10.98 3.97 -1.40
N GLU A 102 10.89 2.78 -1.95
CA GLU A 102 11.59 2.48 -3.18
C GLU A 102 10.73 2.88 -4.38
N PRO A 103 11.34 3.32 -5.48
CA PRO A 103 10.56 3.58 -6.68
C PRO A 103 9.93 2.26 -7.14
N PRO A 104 8.73 2.33 -7.73
CA PRO A 104 8.09 1.14 -8.27
C PRO A 104 9.02 0.50 -9.29
N ASP A 105 9.13 -0.81 -9.21
CA ASP A 105 10.00 -1.51 -10.11
C ASP A 105 9.43 -1.50 -11.51
N SER A 106 10.25 -1.08 -12.42
CA SER A 106 9.98 -1.39 -13.81
C SER A 106 10.19 -2.86 -13.95
N PRO A 107 9.25 -3.53 -14.45
CA PRO A 107 9.25 -4.97 -14.52
C PRO A 107 10.58 -5.62 -14.59
#